data_7f981f39b2ddc6c1f576c61d66805f63
#
_entry.id   7f981f39b2ddc6c1f576c61d66805f63
#
_cell.length_a   1.000
_cell.length_b   1.000
_cell.length_c   1.000
_cell.angle_alpha   90.00
_cell.angle_beta   90.00
_cell.angle_gamma   90.00
#
_symmetry.space_group_name_H-M   'P 1'
#
loop_
_entity.id
_entity.type
_entity.pdbx_description
1 polymer ?
#
loop_
_entity_poly.entity_id
_entity_poly.type
_entity_poly.pdbx_seq_one_letter_code
_entity_poly.pdbx_strand_id
1 'polypeptide(L)'
;MSKSFEQLGCSKINIGLAITGKREDGYHDIDSIFQSIRLSDSIYFAKHHSVVFSGGAPELPEYMQKLVTYGEENLALKALRAIQAYTGCKAGAAIHLLKRVPIQAGLGGGSADAAAMLRGLNRFWDLRLTQEELLKIGATLGSDVPFLLQGGTARGTGRGEILTYGKSPAPHWLLLVKPKVSVSTAATYGRFTGKSVATKQTIDTVQRHLENNDLKSAFLASANTFEELLFPDHEELVICKEFFTSRGYPTIMTGSGPTMVVLLDKPMEALQLQEEIKAAGHDWLSLITKTCTQEDLP
;
A
#
# COMPACT_ATOMS: atom_id res chain seq x y z
N MET A 1 -2.63 -35.62 -4.19
CA MET A 1 -3.06 -34.26 -4.61
C MET A 1 -1.93 -33.30 -4.28
N SER A 2 -1.41 -32.54 -5.24
CA SER A 2 -0.33 -31.56 -4.97
C SER A 2 -0.92 -30.49 -4.06
N LYS A 3 -0.31 -30.24 -2.88
CA LYS A 3 -0.71 -29.13 -2.01
C LYS A 3 -0.40 -27.83 -2.74
N SER A 4 -1.41 -27.19 -3.33
CA SER A 4 -1.35 -25.78 -3.71
C SER A 4 -2.03 -24.97 -2.61
N PHE A 5 -1.53 -23.77 -2.34
CA PHE A 5 -2.20 -22.83 -1.47
C PHE A 5 -2.02 -21.39 -1.96
N GLU A 6 -2.89 -20.53 -1.54
CA GLU A 6 -2.88 -19.11 -1.80
C GLU A 6 -2.34 -18.34 -0.58
N GLN A 7 -1.52 -17.33 -0.84
CA GLN A 7 -1.10 -16.34 0.14
C GLN A 7 -1.49 -14.96 -0.37
N LEU A 8 -2.27 -14.23 0.42
CA LEU A 8 -2.67 -12.87 0.09
C LEU A 8 -1.60 -11.86 0.50
N GLY A 9 -1.38 -10.86 -0.38
CA GLY A 9 -0.57 -9.69 -0.15
C GLY A 9 -1.46 -8.46 0.04
N CYS A 10 -1.93 -8.22 1.27
CA CYS A 10 -2.77 -7.07 1.59
C CYS A 10 -1.98 -5.77 1.45
N SER A 11 -2.59 -4.77 0.81
CA SER A 11 -1.99 -3.46 0.59
C SER A 11 -2.21 -2.51 1.78
N LYS A 12 -1.71 -1.29 1.68
CA LYS A 12 -1.81 -0.26 2.72
C LYS A 12 -2.29 1.07 2.16
N ILE A 13 -2.76 1.91 3.05
CA ILE A 13 -2.90 3.34 2.85
C ILE A 13 -2.06 4.10 3.88
N ASN A 14 -1.82 5.39 3.62
CA ASN A 14 -1.28 6.32 4.61
C ASN A 14 -2.39 7.28 5.04
N ILE A 15 -2.67 7.34 6.34
CA ILE A 15 -3.59 8.32 6.94
C ILE A 15 -2.76 9.48 7.45
N GLY A 16 -2.43 10.40 6.55
CA GLY A 16 -1.47 11.47 6.77
C GLY A 16 -0.03 11.05 6.47
N LEU A 17 0.72 11.96 5.86
CA LEU A 17 2.13 11.78 5.57
C LEU A 17 2.84 13.15 5.58
N ALA A 18 3.76 13.33 6.51
CA ALA A 18 4.63 14.48 6.60
C ALA A 18 6.04 14.10 6.13
N ILE A 19 6.62 14.87 5.21
CA ILE A 19 8.06 14.84 4.96
C ILE A 19 8.70 15.78 5.99
N THR A 20 9.54 15.24 6.87
CA THR A 20 10.10 15.97 8.02
C THR A 20 11.51 16.48 7.80
N GLY A 21 12.21 15.97 6.80
CA GLY A 21 13.56 16.41 6.48
C GLY A 21 14.17 15.70 5.29
N LYS A 22 15.26 16.26 4.78
CA LYS A 22 16.13 15.62 3.80
C LYS A 22 17.37 15.09 4.50
N ARG A 23 17.74 13.85 4.21
CA ARG A 23 18.86 13.14 4.82
C ARG A 23 20.15 13.33 3.98
N GLU A 24 21.28 13.12 4.60
CA GLU A 24 22.58 13.16 3.93
C GLU A 24 22.75 12.04 2.88
N ASP A 25 22.06 10.90 3.07
CA ASP A 25 22.04 9.76 2.14
C ASP A 25 21.16 9.99 0.89
N GLY A 26 20.57 11.20 0.76
CA GLY A 26 19.71 11.58 -0.36
C GLY A 26 18.24 11.18 -0.21
N TYR A 27 17.90 10.37 0.79
CA TYR A 27 16.50 10.06 1.15
C TYR A 27 15.85 11.20 1.96
N HIS A 28 14.59 11.02 2.28
CA HIS A 28 13.84 11.93 3.14
C HIS A 28 13.32 11.19 4.37
N ASP A 29 13.35 11.88 5.52
CA ASP A 29 12.64 11.43 6.70
C ASP A 29 11.16 11.76 6.56
N ILE A 30 10.33 10.80 6.94
CA ILE A 30 8.87 10.96 6.97
C ILE A 30 8.33 10.68 8.36
N ASP A 31 7.10 11.15 8.60
CA ASP A 31 6.27 10.76 9.72
C ASP A 31 4.87 10.48 9.16
N SER A 32 4.37 9.27 9.30
CA SER A 32 3.13 8.84 8.64
C SER A 32 2.42 7.75 9.42
N ILE A 33 1.11 7.69 9.32
CA ILE A 33 0.32 6.56 9.81
C ILE A 33 0.03 5.61 8.66
N PHE A 34 0.47 4.37 8.78
CA PHE A 34 0.15 3.27 7.89
C PHE A 34 -1.09 2.52 8.38
N GLN A 35 -1.97 2.16 7.48
CA GLN A 35 -3.15 1.36 7.74
C GLN A 35 -3.31 0.28 6.68
N SER A 36 -3.40 -0.98 7.10
CA SER A 36 -3.69 -2.11 6.20
C SER A 36 -5.11 -2.04 5.65
N ILE A 37 -5.27 -2.45 4.39
CA ILE A 37 -6.56 -2.57 3.72
C ILE A 37 -6.72 -3.95 3.08
N ARG A 38 -7.97 -4.40 2.88
CA ARG A 38 -8.28 -5.74 2.33
C ARG A 38 -8.03 -5.88 0.83
N LEU A 39 -7.76 -4.79 0.11
CA LEU A 39 -7.33 -4.90 -1.28
C LEU A 39 -5.99 -5.63 -1.34
N SER A 40 -5.95 -6.76 -2.02
CA SER A 40 -4.80 -7.66 -1.99
C SER A 40 -4.52 -8.30 -3.35
N ASP A 41 -3.26 -8.58 -3.59
CA ASP A 41 -2.80 -9.49 -4.62
C ASP A 41 -2.79 -10.93 -4.09
N SER A 42 -2.79 -11.92 -4.98
CA SER A 42 -2.72 -13.34 -4.61
C SER A 42 -1.44 -13.97 -5.14
N ILE A 43 -0.75 -14.74 -4.30
CA ILE A 43 0.36 -15.58 -4.74
C ILE A 43 -0.02 -17.04 -4.52
N TYR A 44 -0.04 -17.78 -5.61
CA TYR A 44 -0.32 -19.23 -5.60
C TYR A 44 0.99 -20.01 -5.62
N PHE A 45 1.08 -21.00 -4.74
CA PHE A 45 2.23 -21.88 -4.62
C PHE A 45 1.83 -23.32 -4.93
N ALA A 46 2.61 -24.00 -5.76
CA ALA A 46 2.45 -25.41 -6.07
C ALA A 46 3.81 -26.12 -6.10
N LYS A 47 3.81 -27.45 -5.84
CA LYS A 47 5.05 -28.24 -5.90
C LYS A 47 5.60 -28.27 -7.33
N HIS A 48 6.89 -28.02 -7.43
CA HIS A 48 7.65 -28.15 -8.68
C HIS A 48 9.11 -28.51 -8.35
N HIS A 49 9.82 -29.13 -9.27
CA HIS A 49 11.22 -29.57 -9.06
C HIS A 49 12.22 -28.39 -9.09
N SER A 50 11.86 -27.30 -9.74
CA SER A 50 12.64 -26.06 -9.83
C SER A 50 11.77 -24.86 -9.47
N VAL A 51 12.36 -23.69 -9.30
CA VAL A 51 11.59 -22.46 -9.15
C VAL A 51 11.09 -21.97 -10.51
N VAL A 52 9.78 -21.85 -10.65
CA VAL A 52 9.11 -21.22 -11.80
C VAL A 52 8.27 -20.07 -11.27
N PHE A 53 8.51 -18.86 -11.77
CA PHE A 53 7.74 -17.66 -11.39
C PHE A 53 7.02 -17.13 -12.61
N SER A 54 5.74 -16.86 -12.46
CA SER A 54 4.84 -16.31 -13.48
C SER A 54 3.84 -15.36 -12.85
N GLY A 55 3.07 -14.65 -13.64
CA GLY A 55 2.00 -13.81 -13.11
C GLY A 55 1.09 -13.25 -14.18
N GLY A 56 0.06 -12.54 -13.71
CA GLY A 56 -0.94 -11.86 -14.52
C GLY A 56 -1.63 -10.74 -13.75
N ALA A 57 -2.31 -9.86 -14.47
CA ALA A 57 -3.08 -8.76 -13.90
C ALA A 57 -4.41 -8.56 -14.65
N PRO A 58 -5.21 -9.62 -14.88
CA PRO A 58 -6.36 -9.56 -15.79
C PRO A 58 -7.48 -8.63 -15.28
N GLU A 59 -7.54 -8.38 -13.99
CA GLU A 59 -8.55 -7.51 -13.37
C GLU A 59 -8.14 -6.01 -13.42
N LEU A 60 -6.89 -5.69 -13.73
CA LEU A 60 -6.43 -4.32 -13.89
C LEU A 60 -6.68 -3.81 -15.31
N PRO A 61 -6.89 -2.48 -15.50
CA PRO A 61 -6.97 -1.88 -16.82
C PRO A 61 -5.73 -2.21 -17.68
N GLU A 62 -5.90 -2.35 -18.99
CA GLU A 62 -4.86 -2.77 -19.92
C GLU A 62 -3.57 -1.93 -19.81
N TYR A 63 -3.72 -0.60 -19.63
CA TYR A 63 -2.57 0.29 -19.48
C TYR A 63 -1.74 -0.01 -18.23
N MET A 64 -2.37 -0.55 -17.16
CA MET A 64 -1.66 -0.98 -15.95
C MET A 64 -1.05 -2.37 -16.11
N GLN A 65 -1.73 -3.28 -16.82
CA GLN A 65 -1.18 -4.62 -17.09
C GLN A 65 0.19 -4.53 -17.77
N LYS A 66 0.38 -3.56 -18.70
CA LYS A 66 1.63 -3.30 -19.39
C LYS A 66 2.77 -2.79 -18.49
N LEU A 67 2.45 -2.28 -17.30
CA LEU A 67 3.44 -1.79 -16.33
C LEU A 67 3.94 -2.90 -15.38
N VAL A 68 3.26 -4.05 -15.35
CA VAL A 68 3.67 -5.16 -14.47
C VAL A 68 4.80 -5.91 -15.13
N THR A 69 5.90 -6.06 -14.40
CA THR A 69 7.03 -6.88 -14.81
C THR A 69 7.11 -8.11 -13.91
N TYR A 70 7.54 -9.23 -14.47
CA TYR A 70 7.70 -10.49 -13.76
C TYR A 70 9.17 -10.98 -13.81
N GLY A 71 10.10 -10.08 -14.15
CA GLY A 71 11.53 -10.29 -14.18
C GLY A 71 12.22 -9.99 -12.83
N GLU A 72 13.55 -9.92 -12.85
CA GLU A 72 14.39 -9.76 -11.63
C GLU A 72 14.16 -8.41 -10.90
N GLU A 73 13.54 -7.43 -11.52
CA GLU A 73 13.12 -6.17 -10.88
C GLU A 73 11.87 -6.32 -10.00
N ASN A 74 11.08 -7.39 -10.19
CA ASN A 74 9.88 -7.65 -9.40
C ASN A 74 10.22 -7.94 -7.93
N LEU A 75 9.60 -7.18 -7.00
CA LEU A 75 9.90 -7.31 -5.57
C LEU A 75 9.52 -8.68 -4.99
N ALA A 76 8.49 -9.35 -5.51
CA ALA A 76 8.16 -10.71 -5.09
C ALA A 76 9.28 -11.70 -5.50
N LEU A 77 9.86 -11.54 -6.69
CA LEU A 77 10.99 -12.37 -7.11
C LEU A 77 12.25 -12.05 -6.30
N LYS A 78 12.51 -10.77 -6.00
CA LYS A 78 13.60 -10.38 -5.09
C LYS A 78 13.39 -10.97 -3.70
N ALA A 79 12.16 -11.00 -3.17
CA ALA A 79 11.85 -11.62 -1.89
C ALA A 79 12.13 -13.14 -1.89
N LEU A 80 11.78 -13.83 -2.98
CA LEU A 80 12.14 -15.24 -3.16
C LEU A 80 13.66 -15.42 -3.14
N ARG A 81 14.42 -14.62 -3.86
CA ARG A 81 15.88 -14.70 -3.85
C ARG A 81 16.47 -14.41 -2.46
N ALA A 82 15.94 -13.41 -1.76
CA ALA A 82 16.39 -13.02 -0.43
C ALA A 82 16.17 -14.13 0.61
N ILE A 83 14.99 -14.78 0.62
CA ILE A 83 14.72 -15.87 1.56
C ILE A 83 15.56 -17.11 1.24
N GLN A 84 15.79 -17.43 -0.04
CA GLN A 84 16.70 -18.49 -0.44
C GLN A 84 18.15 -18.23 0.01
N ALA A 85 18.63 -16.99 -0.18
CA ALA A 85 19.97 -16.58 0.25
C ALA A 85 20.12 -16.67 1.78
N TYR A 86 19.09 -16.24 2.53
CA TYR A 86 19.10 -16.26 4.00
C TYR A 86 19.10 -17.69 4.57
N THR A 87 18.33 -18.60 3.97
CA THR A 87 18.11 -19.95 4.49
C THR A 87 19.00 -21.03 3.85
N GLY A 88 19.59 -20.74 2.69
CA GLY A 88 20.27 -21.74 1.85
C GLY A 88 19.30 -22.72 1.17
N CYS A 89 17.97 -22.50 1.25
CA CYS A 89 16.96 -23.38 0.68
C CYS A 89 17.06 -23.44 -0.84
N LYS A 90 17.16 -24.66 -1.40
CA LYS A 90 17.21 -24.92 -2.85
C LYS A 90 15.95 -25.62 -3.37
N ALA A 91 14.89 -25.69 -2.54
CA ALA A 91 13.62 -26.31 -2.92
C ALA A 91 12.97 -25.59 -4.10
N GLY A 92 12.31 -26.33 -4.98
CA GLY A 92 11.54 -25.79 -6.09
C GLY A 92 10.12 -25.40 -5.67
N ALA A 93 9.51 -24.55 -6.47
CA ALA A 93 8.10 -24.16 -6.38
C ALA A 93 7.64 -23.60 -7.73
N ALA A 94 6.42 -23.92 -8.13
CA ALA A 94 5.71 -23.15 -9.14
C ALA A 94 4.92 -22.04 -8.42
N ILE A 95 5.18 -20.80 -8.80
CA ILE A 95 4.64 -19.60 -8.14
C ILE A 95 3.94 -18.75 -9.19
N HIS A 96 2.69 -18.37 -8.92
CA HIS A 96 1.92 -17.50 -9.79
C HIS A 96 1.41 -16.30 -9.02
N LEU A 97 1.82 -15.08 -9.42
CA LEU A 97 1.38 -13.80 -8.85
C LEU A 97 0.21 -13.25 -9.65
N LEU A 98 -0.95 -13.12 -9.03
CA LEU A 98 -2.13 -12.46 -9.59
C LEU A 98 -2.30 -11.07 -8.99
N LYS A 99 -2.11 -10.04 -9.83
CA LYS A 99 -2.17 -8.62 -9.44
C LYS A 99 -3.59 -8.07 -9.53
N ARG A 100 -4.04 -7.42 -8.44
CA ARG A 100 -5.28 -6.64 -8.31
C ARG A 100 -5.03 -5.25 -7.76
N VAL A 101 -3.96 -5.08 -6.97
CA VAL A 101 -3.57 -3.78 -6.44
C VAL A 101 -3.03 -2.92 -7.58
N PRO A 102 -3.60 -1.72 -7.81
CA PRO A 102 -3.16 -0.82 -8.88
C PRO A 102 -1.67 -0.48 -8.80
N ILE A 103 -1.03 -0.46 -9.95
CA ILE A 103 0.41 -0.19 -10.07
C ILE A 103 0.68 1.31 -9.92
N GLN A 104 1.78 1.66 -9.22
CA GLN A 104 2.19 3.06 -8.99
C GLN A 104 1.04 3.92 -8.43
N ALA A 105 0.37 3.39 -7.40
CA ALA A 105 -0.85 3.97 -6.85
C ALA A 105 -0.70 4.50 -5.40
N GLY A 106 0.49 4.48 -4.81
CA GLY A 106 0.69 4.85 -3.40
C GLY A 106 0.19 3.79 -2.38
N LEU A 107 -0.20 2.59 -2.87
CA LEU A 107 -0.83 1.53 -2.08
C LEU A 107 0.15 0.44 -1.59
N GLY A 108 1.43 0.53 -1.92
CA GLY A 108 2.45 -0.44 -1.48
C GLY A 108 2.34 -1.82 -2.13
N GLY A 109 1.66 -1.98 -3.29
CA GLY A 109 1.36 -3.28 -3.90
C GLY A 109 2.58 -4.17 -4.13
N GLY A 110 3.68 -3.64 -4.69
CA GLY A 110 4.91 -4.42 -4.88
C GLY A 110 5.54 -4.90 -3.57
N SER A 111 5.50 -4.05 -2.52
CA SER A 111 5.98 -4.42 -1.18
C SER A 111 5.04 -5.44 -0.50
N ALA A 112 3.73 -5.37 -0.79
CA ALA A 112 2.75 -6.37 -0.35
C ALA A 112 3.02 -7.75 -0.99
N ASP A 113 3.38 -7.76 -2.27
CA ASP A 113 3.79 -8.98 -2.97
C ASP A 113 5.04 -9.59 -2.34
N ALA A 114 6.04 -8.76 -2.03
CA ALA A 114 7.26 -9.21 -1.36
C ALA A 114 6.96 -9.80 0.03
N ALA A 115 6.12 -9.13 0.83
CA ALA A 115 5.71 -9.62 2.14
C ALA A 115 4.94 -10.96 2.04
N ALA A 116 3.99 -11.06 1.09
CA ALA A 116 3.26 -12.28 0.84
C ALA A 116 4.17 -13.43 0.35
N MET A 117 5.14 -13.11 -0.51
CA MET A 117 6.13 -14.09 -0.97
C MET A 117 6.94 -14.64 0.21
N LEU A 118 7.44 -13.79 1.10
CA LEU A 118 8.21 -14.23 2.28
C LEU A 118 7.38 -15.13 3.20
N ARG A 119 6.15 -14.72 3.56
CA ARG A 119 5.24 -15.54 4.38
C ARG A 119 4.90 -16.85 3.67
N GLY A 120 4.54 -16.78 2.39
CA GLY A 120 4.16 -17.93 1.58
C GLY A 120 5.26 -18.96 1.48
N LEU A 121 6.48 -18.55 1.17
CA LEU A 121 7.63 -19.45 1.08
C LEU A 121 8.06 -20.03 2.44
N ASN A 122 8.01 -19.22 3.50
CA ASN A 122 8.26 -19.70 4.86
C ASN A 122 7.35 -20.89 5.21
N ARG A 123 6.05 -20.76 4.89
CA ARG A 123 5.05 -21.83 5.10
C ARG A 123 5.20 -22.98 4.10
N PHE A 124 5.40 -22.68 2.81
CA PHE A 124 5.41 -23.68 1.74
C PHE A 124 6.62 -24.64 1.83
N TRP A 125 7.79 -24.09 2.17
CA TRP A 125 9.02 -24.86 2.33
C TRP A 125 9.28 -25.31 3.78
N ASP A 126 8.36 -25.04 4.72
CA ASP A 126 8.49 -25.34 6.17
C ASP A 126 9.81 -24.80 6.75
N LEU A 127 10.17 -23.57 6.41
CA LEU A 127 11.44 -22.95 6.81
C LEU A 127 11.49 -22.59 8.29
N ARG A 128 10.35 -22.44 8.93
CA ARG A 128 10.18 -22.12 10.38
C ARG A 128 10.87 -20.83 10.80
N LEU A 129 10.99 -19.88 9.87
CA LEU A 129 11.51 -18.56 10.20
C LEU A 129 10.54 -17.85 11.14
N THR A 130 11.11 -17.19 12.14
CA THR A 130 10.35 -16.31 13.07
C THR A 130 9.91 -15.04 12.37
N GLN A 131 8.93 -14.34 12.98
CA GLN A 131 8.50 -13.03 12.48
C GLN A 131 9.68 -12.04 12.43
N GLU A 132 10.57 -12.08 13.41
CA GLU A 132 11.76 -11.21 13.45
C GLU A 132 12.71 -11.46 12.27
N GLU A 133 12.93 -12.74 11.90
CA GLU A 133 13.76 -13.10 10.75
C GLU A 133 13.12 -12.65 9.44
N LEU A 134 11.78 -12.81 9.29
CA LEU A 134 11.07 -12.33 8.11
C LEU A 134 11.14 -10.80 8.01
N LEU A 135 11.02 -10.07 9.13
CA LEU A 135 11.17 -8.61 9.17
C LEU A 135 12.59 -8.17 8.76
N LYS A 136 13.63 -8.87 9.22
CA LYS A 136 15.03 -8.61 8.82
C LYS A 136 15.21 -8.78 7.30
N ILE A 137 14.69 -9.87 6.73
CA ILE A 137 14.73 -10.08 5.28
C ILE A 137 13.93 -8.99 4.56
N GLY A 138 12.70 -8.71 5.02
CA GLY A 138 11.82 -7.71 4.43
C GLY A 138 12.41 -6.31 4.39
N ALA A 139 13.11 -5.89 5.44
CA ALA A 139 13.77 -4.58 5.53
C ALA A 139 14.85 -4.37 4.43
N THR A 140 15.43 -5.44 3.90
CA THR A 140 16.41 -5.35 2.80
C THR A 140 15.75 -5.12 1.44
N LEU A 141 14.44 -5.36 1.32
CA LEU A 141 13.68 -5.29 0.07
C LEU A 141 13.01 -3.94 -0.14
N GLY A 142 12.59 -3.27 0.94
CA GLY A 142 11.96 -1.96 0.87
C GLY A 142 11.35 -1.52 2.20
N SER A 143 11.21 -0.20 2.38
CA SER A 143 10.73 0.40 3.65
C SER A 143 9.32 -0.02 4.05
N ASP A 144 8.42 -0.28 3.08
CA ASP A 144 7.03 -0.69 3.36
C ASP A 144 6.90 -2.20 3.67
N VAL A 145 7.90 -3.03 3.31
CA VAL A 145 7.80 -4.50 3.46
C VAL A 145 7.66 -4.94 4.91
N PRO A 146 8.40 -4.38 5.90
CA PRO A 146 8.21 -4.71 7.31
C PRO A 146 6.79 -4.44 7.82
N PHE A 147 6.20 -3.29 7.45
CA PHE A 147 4.81 -3.01 7.79
C PHE A 147 3.86 -4.03 7.18
N LEU A 148 4.01 -4.37 5.90
CA LEU A 148 3.14 -5.30 5.17
C LEU A 148 3.33 -6.77 5.60
N LEU A 149 4.45 -7.11 6.24
CA LEU A 149 4.64 -8.40 6.91
C LEU A 149 3.82 -8.51 8.21
N GLN A 150 3.60 -7.41 8.91
CA GLN A 150 2.91 -7.41 10.21
C GLN A 150 1.48 -6.86 10.10
N GLY A 151 1.26 -5.83 9.28
CA GLY A 151 -0.05 -5.22 9.03
C GLY A 151 -0.63 -4.46 10.21
N GLY A 152 -1.94 -4.19 10.14
CA GLY A 152 -2.67 -3.42 11.16
C GLY A 152 -2.52 -1.92 10.97
N THR A 153 -2.25 -1.20 12.06
CA THR A 153 -2.00 0.25 12.10
C THR A 153 -0.67 0.53 12.78
N ALA A 154 0.19 1.30 12.12
CA ALA A 154 1.48 1.69 12.68
C ALA A 154 1.85 3.12 12.29
N ARG A 155 2.55 3.83 13.18
CA ARG A 155 3.27 5.05 12.83
C ARG A 155 4.65 4.68 12.33
N GLY A 156 5.00 5.14 11.14
CA GLY A 156 6.30 4.94 10.52
C GLY A 156 7.09 6.24 10.50
N THR A 157 8.33 6.19 10.98
CA THR A 157 9.30 7.28 10.95
C THR A 157 10.58 6.84 10.23
N GLY A 158 11.60 7.72 10.15
CA GLY A 158 12.74 7.48 9.27
C GLY A 158 12.28 7.55 7.81
N ARG A 159 12.60 6.55 7.00
CA ARG A 159 12.07 6.43 5.62
C ARG A 159 10.72 5.71 5.58
N GLY A 160 10.08 5.47 6.76
CA GLY A 160 8.88 4.69 6.97
C GLY A 160 9.14 3.29 7.53
N GLU A 161 10.40 2.92 7.76
CA GLU A 161 10.81 1.59 8.25
C GLU A 161 10.83 1.47 9.77
N ILE A 162 10.88 2.59 10.51
CA ILE A 162 10.86 2.59 11.97
C ILE A 162 9.39 2.63 12.41
N LEU A 163 8.86 1.46 12.78
CA LEU A 163 7.44 1.26 13.01
C LEU A 163 7.09 1.21 14.50
N THR A 164 6.11 2.02 14.89
CA THR A 164 5.47 1.95 16.20
C THR A 164 4.02 1.52 16.01
N TYR A 165 3.70 0.30 16.39
CA TYR A 165 2.36 -0.26 16.23
C TYR A 165 1.38 0.30 17.26
N GLY A 166 0.18 0.62 16.80
CA GLY A 166 -0.94 1.09 17.60
C GLY A 166 -2.16 0.19 17.48
N LYS A 167 -3.21 0.54 18.20
CA LYS A 167 -4.51 -0.12 18.06
C LYS A 167 -5.11 0.25 16.69
N SER A 168 -5.50 -0.77 15.93
CA SER A 168 -6.24 -0.54 14.70
C SER A 168 -7.67 -0.11 15.00
N PRO A 169 -8.21 0.89 14.28
CA PRO A 169 -9.63 1.22 14.36
C PRO A 169 -10.49 0.06 13.86
N ALA A 170 -11.76 0.07 14.21
CA ALA A 170 -12.73 -0.86 13.63
C ALA A 170 -12.71 -0.78 12.10
N PRO A 171 -12.97 -1.90 11.39
CA PRO A 171 -12.96 -1.89 9.92
C PRO A 171 -14.00 -0.93 9.32
N HIS A 172 -13.55 -0.04 8.44
CA HIS A 172 -14.40 0.93 7.73
C HIS A 172 -14.32 0.71 6.21
N TRP A 173 -15.43 1.02 5.52
CA TRP A 173 -15.48 0.97 4.08
C TRP A 173 -14.71 2.12 3.45
N LEU A 174 -14.05 1.84 2.34
CA LEU A 174 -13.26 2.78 1.56
C LEU A 174 -13.60 2.63 0.07
N LEU A 175 -13.65 3.76 -0.63
CA LEU A 175 -13.53 3.81 -2.08
C LEU A 175 -12.14 4.35 -2.43
N LEU A 176 -11.35 3.54 -3.10
CA LEU A 176 -10.06 3.95 -3.66
C LEU A 176 -10.32 4.47 -5.07
N VAL A 177 -9.88 5.67 -5.37
CA VAL A 177 -10.07 6.29 -6.69
C VAL A 177 -8.73 6.74 -7.24
N LYS A 178 -8.34 6.17 -8.36
CA LYS A 178 -7.07 6.46 -9.02
C LYS A 178 -7.32 7.14 -10.38
N PRO A 179 -7.08 8.45 -10.49
CA PRO A 179 -7.02 9.14 -11.77
C PRO A 179 -5.90 8.59 -12.68
N LYS A 180 -6.00 8.82 -13.98
CA LYS A 180 -4.98 8.41 -14.97
C LYS A 180 -3.74 9.33 -14.95
N VAL A 181 -3.32 9.71 -13.75
CA VAL A 181 -2.11 10.50 -13.54
C VAL A 181 -0.96 9.56 -13.19
N SER A 182 0.20 9.79 -13.79
CA SER A 182 1.45 9.10 -13.45
C SER A 182 2.30 10.02 -12.58
N VAL A 183 2.74 9.51 -11.44
CA VAL A 183 3.57 10.25 -10.47
C VAL A 183 4.88 9.51 -10.28
N SER A 184 5.99 10.23 -10.39
CA SER A 184 7.29 9.73 -9.99
C SER A 184 7.57 10.10 -8.54
N THR A 185 7.52 9.13 -7.64
CA THR A 185 7.80 9.33 -6.21
C THR A 185 9.16 10.00 -5.98
N ALA A 186 10.21 9.56 -6.68
CA ALA A 186 11.56 10.11 -6.54
C ALA A 186 11.63 11.59 -7.00
N ALA A 187 11.01 11.92 -8.15
CA ALA A 187 10.98 13.28 -8.64
C ALA A 187 10.18 14.20 -7.70
N THR A 188 9.08 13.69 -7.13
CA THR A 188 8.25 14.48 -6.20
C THR A 188 8.98 14.75 -4.88
N TYR A 189 9.70 13.78 -4.31
CA TYR A 189 10.56 14.02 -3.16
C TYR A 189 11.61 15.13 -3.43
N GLY A 190 12.18 15.18 -4.63
CA GLY A 190 13.15 16.21 -5.05
C GLY A 190 12.59 17.64 -5.03
N ARG A 191 11.26 17.80 -5.01
CA ARG A 191 10.58 19.12 -4.96
C ARG A 191 10.38 19.65 -3.54
N PHE A 192 10.62 18.83 -2.52
CA PHE A 192 10.42 19.25 -1.14
C PHE A 192 11.43 20.31 -0.72
N THR A 193 10.95 21.46 -0.26
CA THR A 193 11.76 22.65 0.11
C THR A 193 11.92 22.84 1.62
N GLY A 194 11.53 21.85 2.42
CA GLY A 194 11.64 21.90 3.88
C GLY A 194 10.43 22.49 4.59
N LYS A 195 9.37 22.86 3.87
CA LYS A 195 8.11 23.39 4.44
C LYS A 195 6.93 22.60 3.95
N SER A 196 5.99 22.29 4.84
CA SER A 196 4.71 21.61 4.54
C SER A 196 3.69 21.94 5.63
N VAL A 197 2.40 21.90 5.27
CA VAL A 197 1.29 21.94 6.24
C VAL A 197 1.14 20.60 6.96
N ALA A 198 1.53 19.50 6.31
CA ALA A 198 1.64 18.20 6.96
C ALA A 198 2.89 18.20 7.87
N THR A 199 2.68 18.15 9.15
CA THR A 199 3.72 18.22 10.18
C THR A 199 3.63 17.05 11.14
N LYS A 200 4.65 16.88 11.97
CA LYS A 200 4.60 15.91 13.08
C LYS A 200 3.35 16.13 13.96
N GLN A 201 2.98 17.37 14.22
CA GLN A 201 1.80 17.70 15.03
C GLN A 201 0.49 17.26 14.33
N THR A 202 0.43 17.33 13.00
CA THR A 202 -0.67 16.77 12.19
C THR A 202 -0.77 15.26 12.43
N ILE A 203 0.36 14.55 12.34
CA ILE A 203 0.40 13.10 12.54
C ILE A 203 0.06 12.72 13.99
N ASP A 204 0.51 13.48 15.00
CA ASP A 204 0.13 13.30 16.41
C ASP A 204 -1.39 13.43 16.60
N THR A 205 -2.04 14.36 15.89
CA THR A 205 -3.49 14.54 15.93
C THR A 205 -4.23 13.38 15.28
N VAL A 206 -3.79 12.94 14.11
CA VAL A 206 -4.33 11.76 13.42
C VAL A 206 -4.22 10.54 14.30
N GLN A 207 -3.05 10.28 14.89
CA GLN A 207 -2.82 9.13 15.79
C GLN A 207 -3.80 9.14 16.96
N ARG A 208 -3.98 10.29 17.62
CA ARG A 208 -4.89 10.45 18.76
C ARG A 208 -6.34 10.13 18.41
N HIS A 209 -6.82 10.52 17.23
CA HIS A 209 -8.15 10.15 16.75
C HIS A 209 -8.27 8.63 16.52
N LEU A 210 -7.24 8.00 15.93
CA LEU A 210 -7.25 6.55 15.72
C LEU A 210 -7.25 5.77 17.05
N GLU A 211 -6.48 6.21 18.05
CA GLU A 211 -6.47 5.62 19.40
C GLU A 211 -7.86 5.67 20.06
N ASN A 212 -8.65 6.71 19.75
CA ASN A 212 -10.04 6.85 20.19
C ASN A 212 -11.05 6.13 19.26
N ASN A 213 -10.58 5.32 18.31
CA ASN A 213 -11.41 4.62 17.31
C ASN A 213 -12.26 5.57 16.43
N ASP A 214 -11.78 6.81 16.20
CA ASP A 214 -12.44 7.83 15.39
C ASP A 214 -11.69 8.02 14.06
N LEU A 215 -11.93 7.11 13.13
CA LEU A 215 -11.31 7.15 11.82
C LEU A 215 -11.76 8.37 10.99
N LYS A 216 -13.00 8.83 11.19
CA LYS A 216 -13.52 9.99 10.46
C LYS A 216 -12.78 11.26 10.83
N SER A 217 -12.60 11.54 12.11
CA SER A 217 -11.81 12.69 12.57
C SER A 217 -10.33 12.55 12.20
N ALA A 218 -9.80 11.33 12.18
CA ALA A 218 -8.44 11.08 11.69
C ALA A 218 -8.27 11.49 10.22
N PHE A 219 -9.22 11.14 9.34
CA PHE A 219 -9.21 11.54 7.93
C PHE A 219 -9.36 13.07 7.78
N LEU A 220 -10.24 13.70 8.54
CA LEU A 220 -10.46 15.16 8.48
C LEU A 220 -9.25 15.96 9.00
N ALA A 221 -8.53 15.43 9.98
CA ALA A 221 -7.30 16.04 10.51
C ALA A 221 -6.05 15.72 9.68
N SER A 222 -6.16 14.83 8.70
CA SER A 222 -5.05 14.35 7.89
C SER A 222 -4.56 15.40 6.90
N ALA A 223 -3.25 15.42 6.66
CA ALA A 223 -2.61 16.14 5.57
C ALA A 223 -1.50 15.26 4.97
N ASN A 224 -1.15 15.53 3.72
CA ASN A 224 -0.11 14.79 3.01
C ASN A 224 0.78 15.76 2.24
N THR A 225 2.07 15.81 2.58
CA THR A 225 3.04 16.67 1.90
C THR A 225 3.05 16.45 0.38
N PHE A 226 2.80 15.23 -0.10
CA PHE A 226 2.74 14.97 -1.54
C PHE A 226 1.56 15.67 -2.23
N GLU A 227 0.44 15.93 -1.55
CA GLU A 227 -0.64 16.73 -2.13
C GLU A 227 -0.15 18.15 -2.46
N GLU A 228 0.56 18.78 -1.54
CA GLU A 228 1.12 20.12 -1.73
C GLU A 228 2.12 20.19 -2.88
N LEU A 229 2.87 19.10 -3.09
CA LEU A 229 3.90 19.01 -4.14
C LEU A 229 3.34 18.66 -5.51
N LEU A 230 2.19 17.97 -5.58
CA LEU A 230 1.63 17.44 -6.82
C LEU A 230 0.46 18.26 -7.37
N PHE A 231 -0.42 18.76 -6.51
CA PHE A 231 -1.65 19.44 -6.92
C PHE A 231 -1.41 20.67 -7.80
N PRO A 232 -0.34 21.49 -7.59
CA PRO A 232 -0.08 22.63 -8.47
C PRO A 232 0.14 22.27 -9.95
N ASP A 233 0.61 21.06 -10.24
CA ASP A 233 0.92 20.62 -11.61
C ASP A 233 -0.04 19.56 -12.13
N HIS A 234 -0.98 19.09 -11.30
CA HIS A 234 -1.89 17.99 -11.64
C HIS A 234 -3.34 18.36 -11.27
N GLU A 235 -3.97 19.20 -12.07
CA GLU A 235 -5.37 19.66 -11.87
C GLU A 235 -6.34 18.48 -11.69
N GLU A 236 -6.12 17.36 -12.41
CA GLU A 236 -6.92 16.14 -12.29
C GLU A 236 -6.95 15.57 -10.86
N LEU A 237 -5.85 15.72 -10.09
CA LEU A 237 -5.81 15.29 -8.68
C LEU A 237 -6.67 16.20 -7.80
N VAL A 238 -6.66 17.50 -8.08
CA VAL A 238 -7.49 18.49 -7.37
C VAL A 238 -8.97 18.20 -7.64
N ILE A 239 -9.34 18.07 -8.92
CA ILE A 239 -10.72 17.74 -9.34
C ILE A 239 -11.18 16.44 -8.68
N CYS A 240 -10.34 15.40 -8.69
CA CYS A 240 -10.67 14.12 -8.07
C CYS A 240 -10.91 14.27 -6.55
N LYS A 241 -10.07 14.99 -5.83
CA LYS A 241 -10.26 15.21 -4.38
C LYS A 241 -11.52 16.04 -4.10
N GLU A 242 -11.72 17.15 -4.83
CA GLU A 242 -12.86 18.05 -4.67
C GLU A 242 -14.19 17.39 -5.03
N PHE A 243 -14.19 16.45 -5.97
CA PHE A 243 -15.39 15.67 -6.33
C PHE A 243 -16.01 14.99 -5.10
N PHE A 244 -15.21 14.47 -4.17
CA PHE A 244 -15.71 13.80 -2.97
C PHE A 244 -15.85 14.75 -1.79
N THR A 245 -14.89 15.66 -1.57
CA THR A 245 -14.92 16.57 -0.41
C THR A 245 -16.08 17.56 -0.48
N SER A 246 -16.44 18.04 -1.68
CA SER A 246 -17.62 18.90 -1.89
C SER A 246 -18.95 18.21 -1.59
N ARG A 247 -18.97 16.87 -1.62
CA ARG A 247 -20.11 16.02 -1.26
C ARG A 247 -20.09 15.59 0.21
N GLY A 248 -19.12 16.08 1.01
CA GLY A 248 -19.01 15.80 2.43
C GLY A 248 -18.28 14.50 2.78
N TYR A 249 -17.66 13.82 1.81
CA TYR A 249 -16.88 12.61 2.07
C TYR A 249 -15.44 12.95 2.49
N PRO A 250 -14.98 12.50 3.68
CA PRO A 250 -13.59 12.65 4.07
C PRO A 250 -12.67 11.93 3.06
N THR A 251 -11.76 12.67 2.45
CA THR A 251 -10.92 12.17 1.34
C THR A 251 -9.48 12.60 1.51
N ILE A 252 -8.57 11.65 1.41
CA ILE A 252 -7.12 11.86 1.53
C ILE A 252 -6.42 11.25 0.32
N MET A 253 -5.27 11.81 -0.10
CA MET A 253 -4.37 11.13 -1.02
C MET A 253 -3.42 10.22 -0.24
N THR A 254 -3.24 8.97 -0.67
CA THR A 254 -2.38 8.00 0.03
C THR A 254 -0.98 7.91 -0.54
N GLY A 255 0.01 7.84 0.37
CA GLY A 255 1.42 7.72 0.00
C GLY A 255 1.88 8.86 -0.89
N SER A 256 2.68 8.55 -1.91
CA SER A 256 3.08 9.52 -2.94
C SER A 256 2.02 9.74 -4.03
N GLY A 257 0.80 9.26 -3.81
CA GLY A 257 -0.30 9.36 -4.77
C GLY A 257 -0.20 8.35 -5.93
N PRO A 258 -1.01 8.53 -6.99
CA PRO A 258 -2.09 9.52 -7.13
C PRO A 258 -3.46 9.09 -6.56
N THR A 259 -3.55 7.97 -5.82
CA THR A 259 -4.82 7.42 -5.36
C THR A 259 -5.43 8.26 -4.23
N MET A 260 -6.69 8.66 -4.41
CA MET A 260 -7.56 9.21 -3.38
C MET A 260 -8.24 8.07 -2.62
N VAL A 261 -8.31 8.20 -1.31
CA VAL A 261 -9.01 7.29 -0.41
C VAL A 261 -10.19 8.03 0.18
N VAL A 262 -11.38 7.57 -0.14
CA VAL A 262 -12.64 8.14 0.31
C VAL A 262 -13.18 7.27 1.44
N LEU A 263 -13.41 7.86 2.61
CA LEU A 263 -14.00 7.16 3.76
C LEU A 263 -15.52 7.11 3.61
N LEU A 264 -16.10 5.94 3.84
CA LEU A 264 -17.54 5.68 3.68
C LEU A 264 -18.13 5.08 4.95
N ASP A 265 -19.37 5.45 5.23
CA ASP A 265 -20.14 4.85 6.32
C ASP A 265 -20.75 3.49 5.88
N LYS A 266 -21.13 3.36 4.61
CA LYS A 266 -21.81 2.17 4.06
C LYS A 266 -21.25 1.77 2.69
N PRO A 267 -21.25 0.45 2.35
CA PRO A 267 -20.76 -0.01 1.06
C PRO A 267 -21.59 0.47 -0.14
N MET A 268 -22.88 0.75 0.06
CA MET A 268 -23.77 1.23 -1.01
C MET A 268 -23.37 2.62 -1.51
N GLU A 269 -22.77 3.46 -0.65
CA GLU A 269 -22.25 4.77 -1.04
C GLU A 269 -21.14 4.65 -2.09
N ALA A 270 -20.32 3.59 -2.00
CA ALA A 270 -19.27 3.34 -3.00
C ALA A 270 -19.86 3.08 -4.38
N LEU A 271 -20.93 2.27 -4.48
CA LEU A 271 -21.58 1.97 -5.75
C LEU A 271 -22.23 3.23 -6.34
N GLN A 272 -22.90 4.03 -5.49
CA GLN A 272 -23.49 5.29 -5.91
C GLN A 272 -22.39 6.25 -6.45
N LEU A 273 -21.28 6.41 -5.72
CA LEU A 273 -20.17 7.26 -6.14
C LEU A 273 -19.51 6.76 -7.44
N GLN A 274 -19.43 5.45 -7.66
CA GLN A 274 -18.93 4.89 -8.93
C GLN A 274 -19.81 5.27 -10.11
N GLU A 275 -21.14 5.26 -9.95
CA GLU A 275 -22.06 5.72 -10.98
C GLU A 275 -21.99 7.25 -11.19
N GLU A 276 -21.83 8.02 -10.11
CA GLU A 276 -21.66 9.48 -10.21
C GLU A 276 -20.35 9.87 -10.92
N ILE A 277 -19.23 9.15 -10.67
CA ILE A 277 -17.96 9.32 -11.39
C ILE A 277 -18.17 9.13 -12.88
N LYS A 278 -18.85 8.05 -13.28
CA LYS A 278 -19.14 7.77 -14.70
C LYS A 278 -20.06 8.82 -15.32
N ALA A 279 -21.12 9.22 -14.60
CA ALA A 279 -22.07 10.24 -15.06
C ALA A 279 -21.40 11.61 -15.25
N ALA A 280 -20.38 11.93 -14.45
CA ALA A 280 -19.56 13.13 -14.60
C ALA A 280 -18.52 13.03 -15.73
N GLY A 281 -18.42 11.88 -16.40
CA GLY A 281 -17.50 11.65 -17.53
C GLY A 281 -16.04 11.38 -17.11
N HIS A 282 -15.80 11.06 -15.84
CA HIS A 282 -14.45 10.72 -15.39
C HIS A 282 -14.13 9.25 -15.63
N ASP A 283 -12.94 8.98 -16.17
CA ASP A 283 -12.41 7.64 -16.43
C ASP A 283 -11.38 7.27 -15.33
N TRP A 284 -11.79 7.38 -14.07
CA TRP A 284 -10.99 7.01 -12.92
C TRP A 284 -11.19 5.55 -12.55
N LEU A 285 -10.10 4.84 -12.29
CA LEU A 285 -10.20 3.51 -11.68
C LEU A 285 -10.73 3.64 -10.26
N SER A 286 -11.82 2.97 -9.94
CA SER A 286 -12.40 2.96 -8.59
C SER A 286 -12.58 1.55 -8.06
N LEU A 287 -12.12 1.32 -6.82
CA LEU A 287 -12.11 0.01 -6.16
C LEU A 287 -12.68 0.13 -4.75
N ILE A 288 -13.59 -0.78 -4.40
CA ILE A 288 -14.20 -0.84 -3.06
C ILE A 288 -13.35 -1.76 -2.18
N THR A 289 -13.03 -1.31 -0.97
CA THR A 289 -12.28 -2.11 0.01
C THR A 289 -12.68 -1.74 1.44
N LYS A 290 -11.96 -2.28 2.43
CA LYS A 290 -12.07 -1.93 3.86
C LYS A 290 -10.69 -1.77 4.47
N THR A 291 -10.60 -0.96 5.55
CA THR A 291 -9.50 -1.11 6.49
C THR A 291 -9.55 -2.47 7.15
N CYS A 292 -8.41 -2.99 7.57
CA CYS A 292 -8.34 -4.24 8.31
C CYS A 292 -7.37 -4.13 9.50
N THR A 293 -7.62 -4.93 10.53
CA THR A 293 -6.76 -5.08 11.67
C THR A 293 -5.62 -6.07 11.37
N GLN A 294 -4.69 -6.23 12.29
CA GLN A 294 -3.64 -7.24 12.16
C GLN A 294 -4.21 -8.67 12.17
N GLU A 295 -5.29 -8.91 12.93
CA GLU A 295 -5.96 -10.21 13.02
C GLU A 295 -6.73 -10.59 11.74
N ASP A 296 -7.10 -9.60 10.94
CA ASP A 296 -7.79 -9.79 9.65
C ASP A 296 -6.85 -10.20 8.50
N LEU A 297 -5.54 -10.15 8.72
CA LEU A 297 -4.56 -10.50 7.68
C LEU A 297 -4.43 -12.02 7.55
N PRO A 298 -4.31 -12.54 6.31
CA PRO A 298 -4.23 -13.97 6.03
C PRO A 298 -2.85 -14.57 6.36
#